data_70e4c75ab7fb1adad03ec84ef4c8d878
#
_entry.id   70e4c75ab7fb1adad03ec84ef4c8d878
#
_cell.length_a   1.000
_cell.length_b   1.000
_cell.length_c   1.000
_cell.angle_alpha   90.00
_cell.angle_beta   90.00
_cell.angle_gamma   90.00
#
_symmetry.space_group_name_H-M   'P 1'
#
loop_
_entity.id
_entity.type
_entity.pdbx_description
1 polymer ?
#
loop_
_entity_poly.entity_id
_entity_poly.type
_entity_poly.pdbx_seq_one_letter_code
_entity_poly.pdbx_strand_id
1 'polypeptide(L)'
;MCIRDSREPHLWPQREALKLALQYPQIAGSYFDGITEDAYSNEAYRTIRRAISTLGGVTAGAEQPGVEWLAAVAGEMPDLMARNFVSELAVEPIKLGETGNPDTDLEAYADSVLSRLQEARVGDQVAQLKAQLGRMRPSDDEESYNSLFADLVALEQARRELNDRAFRGVR
;
A
#
# COMPACT_ATOMS: atom_id res chain seq x y z
N MET A 1 -21.38 5.52 -5.24
CA MET A 1 -20.20 5.27 -4.41
C MET A 1 -19.67 6.62 -3.95
N CYS A 2 -19.82 6.94 -2.68
CA CYS A 2 -19.43 8.25 -2.17
C CYS A 2 -17.91 8.34 -1.99
N ILE A 3 -17.27 9.25 -2.72
CA ILE A 3 -15.85 9.64 -2.59
C ILE A 3 -15.56 10.32 -1.21
N ARG A 4 -16.46 10.18 -0.24
CA ARG A 4 -16.33 10.80 1.10
C ARG A 4 -15.33 10.09 2.03
N ASP A 5 -14.80 8.93 1.65
CA ASP A 5 -14.01 8.08 2.55
C ASP A 5 -12.50 8.43 2.60
N SER A 6 -12.04 9.41 1.82
CA SER A 6 -10.63 9.85 1.86
C SER A 6 -10.21 10.54 3.18
N ARG A 7 -11.15 10.71 4.11
CA ARG A 7 -10.87 11.28 5.45
C ARG A 7 -10.69 10.23 6.54
N GLU A 8 -10.87 8.95 6.22
CA GLU A 8 -10.66 7.88 7.20
C GLU A 8 -9.15 7.61 7.34
N PRO A 9 -8.61 7.67 8.58
CA PRO A 9 -7.16 7.56 8.81
C PRO A 9 -6.53 6.29 8.27
N HIS A 10 -7.28 5.17 8.21
CA HIS A 10 -6.79 3.89 7.69
C HIS A 10 -6.71 3.85 6.15
N LEU A 11 -7.43 4.72 5.44
CA LEU A 11 -7.38 4.82 3.99
C LEU A 11 -6.27 5.76 3.50
N TRP A 12 -5.75 6.61 4.37
CA TRP A 12 -4.72 7.57 4.01
C TRP A 12 -3.47 6.91 3.39
N PRO A 13 -2.86 5.85 3.96
CA PRO A 13 -1.69 5.22 3.34
C PRO A 13 -2.01 4.61 1.97
N GLN A 14 -3.22 4.07 1.78
CA GLN A 14 -3.66 3.52 0.51
C GLN A 14 -3.74 4.59 -0.58
N ARG A 15 -4.34 5.75 -0.25
CA ARG A 15 -4.45 6.89 -1.16
C ARG A 15 -3.08 7.45 -1.54
N GLU A 16 -2.22 7.69 -0.55
CA GLU A 16 -0.89 8.25 -0.78
C GLU A 16 0.03 7.29 -1.56
N ALA A 17 -0.07 5.99 -1.32
CA ALA A 17 0.67 4.99 -2.09
C ALA A 17 0.28 5.02 -3.58
N LEU A 18 -1.01 5.17 -3.89
CA LEU A 18 -1.48 5.30 -5.28
C LEU A 18 -1.05 6.63 -5.92
N LYS A 19 -1.06 7.73 -5.17
CA LYS A 19 -0.52 9.01 -5.65
C LYS A 19 0.96 8.90 -6.01
N LEU A 20 1.75 8.25 -5.15
CA LEU A 20 3.15 7.98 -5.43
C LEU A 20 3.33 7.14 -6.70
N ALA A 21 2.55 6.06 -6.84
CA ALA A 21 2.62 5.19 -8.01
C ALA A 21 2.23 5.90 -9.32
N LEU A 22 1.31 6.84 -9.27
CA LEU A 22 0.85 7.59 -10.44
C LEU A 22 1.77 8.77 -10.78
N GLN A 23 2.21 9.53 -9.79
CA GLN A 23 2.99 10.76 -9.99
C GLN A 23 4.50 10.51 -10.04
N TYR A 24 5.00 9.53 -9.27
CA TYR A 24 6.41 9.22 -9.10
C TYR A 24 6.68 7.71 -9.13
N PRO A 25 6.35 7.02 -10.24
CA PRO A 25 6.51 5.57 -10.32
C PRO A 25 7.95 5.11 -10.08
N GLN A 26 8.96 5.91 -10.46
CA GLN A 26 10.37 5.63 -10.21
C GLN A 26 10.73 5.63 -8.72
N ILE A 27 10.04 6.44 -7.91
CA ILE A 27 10.27 6.50 -6.45
C ILE A 27 9.50 5.41 -5.73
N ALA A 28 8.26 5.13 -6.15
CA ALA A 28 7.45 4.03 -5.59
C ALA A 28 8.14 2.67 -5.77
N GLY A 29 8.71 2.42 -6.94
CA GLY A 29 9.62 1.33 -7.24
C GLY A 29 9.11 -0.07 -6.88
N SER A 30 10.03 -1.01 -6.78
CA SER A 30 9.73 -2.41 -6.47
C SER A 30 9.06 -2.61 -5.11
N TYR A 31 9.21 -1.67 -4.19
CA TYR A 31 8.53 -1.75 -2.89
C TYR A 31 7.01 -1.66 -3.05
N PHE A 32 6.52 -0.71 -3.86
CA PHE A 32 5.10 -0.62 -4.18
C PHE A 32 4.62 -1.89 -4.90
N ASP A 33 5.37 -2.38 -5.88
CA ASP A 33 4.99 -3.57 -6.64
C ASP A 33 4.91 -4.84 -5.76
N GLY A 34 5.71 -4.91 -4.70
CA GLY A 34 5.67 -5.97 -3.70
C GLY A 34 4.44 -5.97 -2.78
N ILE A 35 3.71 -4.85 -2.72
CA ILE A 35 2.48 -4.73 -1.92
C ILE A 35 1.29 -5.15 -2.79
N THR A 36 0.67 -6.26 -2.46
CA THR A 36 -0.43 -6.84 -3.23
C THR A 36 -1.76 -6.10 -3.02
N GLU A 37 -2.73 -6.35 -3.90
CA GLU A 37 -4.03 -5.63 -3.89
C GLU A 37 -4.85 -5.83 -2.62
N ASP A 38 -4.60 -6.90 -1.86
CA ASP A 38 -5.27 -7.19 -0.58
C ASP A 38 -4.90 -6.20 0.55
N ALA A 39 -3.82 -5.41 0.38
CA ALA A 39 -3.50 -4.29 1.26
C ALA A 39 -4.47 -3.10 1.11
N TYR A 40 -5.28 -3.08 0.06
CA TYR A 40 -6.23 -2.01 -0.23
C TYR A 40 -7.65 -2.45 0.14
N SER A 41 -8.22 -1.86 1.18
CA SER A 41 -9.58 -2.17 1.64
C SER A 41 -10.68 -1.50 0.81
N ASN A 42 -10.38 -0.36 0.20
CA ASN A 42 -11.31 0.36 -0.67
C ASN A 42 -11.28 -0.19 -2.10
N GLU A 43 -12.46 -0.51 -2.66
CA GLU A 43 -12.55 -1.13 -3.99
C GLU A 43 -12.03 -0.23 -5.12
N ALA A 44 -12.26 1.08 -5.03
CA ALA A 44 -11.73 2.02 -6.02
C ALA A 44 -10.19 2.03 -6.03
N TYR A 45 -9.56 1.99 -4.86
CA TYR A 45 -8.10 1.90 -4.72
C TYR A 45 -7.58 0.55 -5.23
N ARG A 46 -8.27 -0.54 -4.90
CA ARG A 46 -7.94 -1.88 -5.36
C ARG A 46 -7.99 -1.98 -6.89
N THR A 47 -8.99 -1.36 -7.51
CA THR A 47 -9.13 -1.31 -8.97
C THR A 47 -7.93 -0.62 -9.62
N ILE A 48 -7.49 0.52 -9.10
CA ILE A 48 -6.30 1.22 -9.60
C ILE A 48 -5.03 0.37 -9.38
N ARG A 49 -4.89 -0.24 -8.19
CA ARG A 49 -3.74 -1.12 -7.91
C ARG A 49 -3.67 -2.29 -8.88
N ARG A 50 -4.82 -2.89 -9.21
CA ARG A 50 -4.92 -3.99 -10.18
C ARG A 50 -4.54 -3.53 -11.59
N ALA A 51 -5.00 -2.37 -12.02
CA ALA A 51 -4.63 -1.79 -13.31
C ALA A 51 -3.12 -1.57 -13.43
N ILE A 52 -2.49 -1.01 -12.39
CA ILE A 52 -1.03 -0.84 -12.34
C ILE A 52 -0.32 -2.19 -12.47
N SER A 53 -0.80 -3.24 -11.79
CA SER A 53 -0.25 -4.59 -11.92
C SER A 53 -0.39 -5.15 -13.34
N THR A 54 -1.54 -4.97 -13.98
CA THR A 54 -1.80 -5.43 -15.35
C THR A 54 -0.84 -4.79 -16.36
N LEU A 55 -0.45 -3.55 -16.13
CA LEU A 55 0.49 -2.81 -16.98
C LEU A 55 1.98 -3.14 -16.70
N GLY A 56 2.26 -4.06 -15.79
CA GLY A 56 3.64 -4.47 -15.44
C GLY A 56 4.21 -3.78 -14.20
N GLY A 57 3.35 -3.18 -13.38
CA GLY A 57 3.72 -2.50 -12.15
C GLY A 57 4.25 -1.07 -12.37
N VAL A 58 4.64 -0.42 -11.29
CA VAL A 58 5.25 0.92 -11.36
C VAL A 58 6.61 0.90 -12.04
N THR A 59 7.27 -0.25 -12.13
CA THR A 59 8.52 -0.41 -12.89
C THR A 59 8.29 -0.08 -14.36
N ALA A 60 7.19 -0.54 -14.96
CA ALA A 60 6.81 -0.17 -16.33
C ALA A 60 6.46 1.34 -16.43
N GLY A 61 5.79 1.89 -15.40
CA GLY A 61 5.50 3.33 -15.33
C GLY A 61 6.75 4.20 -15.24
N ALA A 62 7.81 3.71 -14.61
CA ALA A 62 9.09 4.41 -14.52
C ALA A 62 9.82 4.52 -15.86
N GLU A 63 9.58 3.60 -16.80
CA GLU A 63 10.13 3.65 -18.14
C GLU A 63 9.47 4.74 -19.00
N GLN A 64 8.19 5.03 -18.77
CA GLN A 64 7.39 6.03 -19.49
C GLN A 64 6.59 6.90 -18.51
N PRO A 65 7.25 7.69 -17.65
CA PRO A 65 6.56 8.46 -16.63
C PRO A 65 5.76 9.64 -17.23
N GLY A 66 4.84 10.16 -16.42
CA GLY A 66 4.05 11.33 -16.78
C GLY A 66 2.78 10.99 -17.53
N VAL A 67 2.45 11.76 -18.57
CA VAL A 67 1.15 11.69 -19.26
C VAL A 67 0.87 10.32 -19.85
N GLU A 68 1.87 9.66 -20.42
CA GLU A 68 1.72 8.35 -21.05
C GLU A 68 1.39 7.28 -20.03
N TRP A 69 2.07 7.28 -18.90
CA TRP A 69 1.77 6.38 -17.78
C TRP A 69 0.35 6.58 -17.24
N LEU A 70 -0.02 7.84 -16.98
CA LEU A 70 -1.36 8.18 -16.48
C LEU A 70 -2.46 7.77 -17.48
N ALA A 71 -2.24 7.98 -18.77
CA ALA A 71 -3.17 7.57 -19.82
C ALA A 71 -3.31 6.04 -19.89
N ALA A 72 -2.21 5.29 -19.73
CA ALA A 72 -2.22 3.84 -19.69
C ALA A 72 -3.05 3.32 -18.50
N VAL A 73 -2.81 3.84 -17.30
CA VAL A 73 -3.59 3.45 -16.11
C VAL A 73 -5.06 3.82 -16.25
N ALA A 74 -5.37 5.02 -16.73
CA ALA A 74 -6.75 5.46 -16.98
C ALA A 74 -7.46 4.59 -18.04
N GLY A 75 -6.70 4.09 -19.02
CA GLY A 75 -7.21 3.17 -20.05
C GLY A 75 -7.71 1.83 -19.51
N GLU A 76 -7.12 1.34 -18.43
CA GLU A 76 -7.53 0.11 -17.74
C GLU A 76 -8.75 0.30 -16.82
N MET A 77 -9.22 1.54 -16.61
CA MET A 77 -10.37 1.79 -15.74
C MET A 77 -11.70 1.37 -16.38
N PRO A 78 -12.60 0.74 -15.60
CA PRO A 78 -13.85 0.18 -16.12
C PRO A 78 -14.85 1.24 -16.58
N ASP A 79 -14.80 2.43 -16.02
CA ASP A 79 -15.77 3.49 -16.29
C ASP A 79 -15.17 4.91 -16.17
N LEU A 80 -15.95 5.91 -16.53
CA LEU A 80 -15.54 7.30 -16.49
C LEU A 80 -15.27 7.80 -15.06
N MET A 81 -16.00 7.31 -14.06
CA MET A 81 -15.82 7.70 -12.67
C MET A 81 -14.44 7.23 -12.16
N ALA A 82 -14.08 5.99 -12.45
CA ALA A 82 -12.77 5.46 -12.09
C ALA A 82 -11.62 6.18 -12.82
N ARG A 83 -11.82 6.57 -14.10
CA ARG A 83 -10.85 7.39 -14.86
C ARG A 83 -10.66 8.78 -14.24
N ASN A 84 -11.76 9.43 -13.86
CA ASN A 84 -11.71 10.73 -13.19
C ASN A 84 -11.00 10.64 -11.86
N PHE A 85 -11.16 9.54 -11.14
CA PHE A 85 -10.48 9.31 -9.88
C PHE A 85 -8.96 9.12 -10.06
N VAL A 86 -8.51 8.42 -11.10
CA VAL A 86 -7.08 8.37 -11.47
C VAL A 86 -6.56 9.78 -11.74
N SER A 87 -7.30 10.59 -12.50
CA SER A 87 -6.92 11.97 -12.81
C SER A 87 -6.85 12.85 -11.56
N GLU A 88 -7.78 12.68 -10.62
CA GLU A 88 -7.76 13.37 -9.33
C GLU A 88 -6.49 13.03 -8.54
N LEU A 89 -6.17 11.74 -8.37
CA LEU A 89 -4.97 11.30 -7.66
C LEU A 89 -3.67 11.75 -8.34
N ALA A 90 -3.68 11.84 -9.68
CA ALA A 90 -2.52 12.26 -10.46
C ALA A 90 -2.14 13.74 -10.26
N VAL A 91 -3.09 14.58 -9.87
CA VAL A 91 -2.86 16.03 -9.68
C VAL A 91 -2.92 16.46 -8.21
N GLU A 92 -3.38 15.60 -7.33
CA GLU A 92 -3.44 15.91 -5.90
C GLU A 92 -2.03 16.03 -5.31
N PRO A 93 -1.68 17.17 -4.69
CA PRO A 93 -0.33 17.39 -4.21
C PRO A 93 0.05 16.41 -3.09
N ILE A 94 1.30 15.93 -3.14
CA ILE A 94 1.93 15.18 -2.05
C ILE A 94 2.56 16.21 -1.12
N LYS A 95 2.17 16.17 0.15
CA LYS A 95 2.70 17.06 1.19
C LYS A 95 3.97 16.45 1.77
N LEU A 96 5.11 16.96 1.37
CA LEU A 96 6.42 16.55 1.89
C LEU A 96 6.80 17.37 3.14
N GLY A 97 7.65 16.79 3.99
CA GLY A 97 8.35 17.54 5.04
C GLY A 97 9.37 18.51 4.41
N GLU A 98 9.72 19.54 5.17
CA GLU A 98 10.69 20.56 4.73
C GLU A 98 12.07 20.25 5.32
N THR A 99 12.83 19.30 4.76
CA THR A 99 14.23 19.07 5.16
C THR A 99 15.24 19.77 4.23
N GLY A 100 14.78 20.34 3.13
CA GLY A 100 15.57 21.16 2.22
C GLY A 100 16.10 20.43 0.98
N ASN A 101 15.86 19.10 0.85
CA ASN A 101 16.16 18.36 -0.37
C ASN A 101 14.88 17.59 -0.82
N PRO A 102 14.16 18.10 -1.82
CA PRO A 102 12.88 17.51 -2.25
C PRO A 102 12.96 16.04 -2.66
N ASP A 103 14.04 15.61 -3.28
CA ASP A 103 14.18 14.23 -3.74
C ASP A 103 14.34 13.26 -2.56
N THR A 104 15.20 13.63 -1.61
CA THR A 104 15.38 12.84 -0.38
C THR A 104 14.11 12.82 0.47
N ASP A 105 13.40 13.94 0.53
CA ASP A 105 12.13 14.05 1.26
C ASP A 105 11.05 13.17 0.62
N LEU A 106 11.00 13.10 -0.71
CA LEU A 106 10.06 12.27 -1.44
C LEU A 106 10.34 10.77 -1.25
N GLU A 107 11.62 10.36 -1.30
CA GLU A 107 12.02 8.97 -1.03
C GLU A 107 11.68 8.55 0.41
N ALA A 108 11.99 9.38 1.38
CA ALA A 108 11.68 9.13 2.79
C ALA A 108 10.17 9.07 3.02
N TYR A 109 9.42 9.94 2.36
CA TYR A 109 7.96 9.94 2.40
C TYR A 109 7.38 8.65 1.79
N ALA A 110 7.87 8.24 0.62
CA ALA A 110 7.45 7.01 -0.04
C ALA A 110 7.71 5.78 0.86
N ASP A 111 8.90 5.69 1.45
CA ASP A 111 9.24 4.61 2.38
C ASP A 111 8.31 4.58 3.61
N SER A 112 8.01 5.73 4.18
CA SER A 112 7.08 5.86 5.31
C SER A 112 5.66 5.41 4.93
N VAL A 113 5.12 5.90 3.81
CA VAL A 113 3.76 5.58 3.35
C VAL A 113 3.61 4.10 3.03
N LEU A 114 4.55 3.53 2.26
CA LEU A 114 4.49 2.13 1.85
C LEU A 114 4.69 1.18 3.05
N SER A 115 5.55 1.56 4.01
CA SER A 115 5.72 0.81 5.25
C SER A 115 4.46 0.81 6.11
N ARG A 116 3.74 1.94 6.19
CA ARG A 116 2.44 2.02 6.90
C ARG A 116 1.37 1.17 6.24
N LEU A 117 1.31 1.20 4.90
CA LEU A 117 0.37 0.38 4.16
C LEU A 117 0.62 -1.11 4.39
N GLN A 118 1.87 -1.53 4.36
CA GLN A 118 2.24 -2.93 4.60
C GLN A 118 2.06 -3.31 6.07
N GLU A 119 2.36 -2.42 7.02
CA GLU A 119 2.12 -2.64 8.45
C GLU A 119 0.65 -2.89 8.74
N ALA A 120 -0.26 -2.12 8.16
CA ALA A 120 -1.70 -2.30 8.31
C ALA A 120 -2.14 -3.68 7.80
N ARG A 121 -1.64 -4.10 6.63
CA ARG A 121 -1.91 -5.45 6.07
C ARG A 121 -1.40 -6.57 6.98
N VAL A 122 -0.17 -6.46 7.47
CA VAL A 122 0.40 -7.44 8.41
C VAL A 122 -0.40 -7.46 9.71
N GLY A 123 -0.87 -6.30 10.19
CA GLY A 123 -1.76 -6.19 11.34
C GLY A 123 -3.06 -6.98 11.17
N ASP A 124 -3.67 -6.92 10.00
CA ASP A 124 -4.87 -7.71 9.68
C ASP A 124 -4.57 -9.22 9.68
N GLN A 125 -3.43 -9.63 9.12
CA GLN A 125 -3.00 -11.03 9.15
C GLN A 125 -2.75 -11.53 10.58
N VAL A 126 -2.12 -10.72 11.43
CA VAL A 126 -1.93 -11.00 12.85
C VAL A 126 -3.27 -11.19 13.56
N ALA A 127 -4.24 -10.31 13.31
CA ALA A 127 -5.58 -10.42 13.90
C ALA A 127 -6.29 -11.71 13.47
N GLN A 128 -6.19 -12.09 12.20
CA GLN A 128 -6.75 -13.34 11.67
C GLN A 128 -6.11 -14.58 12.31
N LEU A 129 -4.78 -14.62 12.43
CA LEU A 129 -4.08 -15.73 13.08
C LEU A 129 -4.43 -15.84 14.58
N LYS A 130 -4.50 -14.72 15.29
CA LYS A 130 -4.94 -14.70 16.70
C LYS A 130 -6.35 -15.25 16.85
N ALA A 131 -7.27 -14.87 15.98
CA ALA A 131 -8.63 -15.39 15.97
C ALA A 131 -8.67 -16.89 15.64
N GLN A 132 -7.83 -17.37 14.75
CA GLN A 132 -7.73 -18.78 14.40
C GLN A 132 -7.17 -19.60 15.57
N LEU A 133 -6.06 -19.17 16.17
CA LEU A 133 -5.46 -19.81 17.36
C LEU A 133 -6.42 -19.83 18.55
N GLY A 134 -7.21 -18.76 18.74
CA GLY A 134 -8.22 -18.71 19.82
C GLY A 134 -9.36 -19.71 19.67
N ARG A 135 -9.58 -20.23 18.46
CA ARG A 135 -10.59 -21.28 18.19
C ARG A 135 -10.02 -22.70 18.23
N MET A 136 -8.70 -22.84 18.20
CA MET A 136 -8.02 -24.13 18.26
C MET A 136 -7.79 -24.57 19.72
N ARG A 137 -7.80 -25.88 19.92
CA ARG A 137 -7.32 -26.49 21.16
C ARG A 137 -5.96 -27.12 20.87
N PRO A 138 -4.91 -26.75 21.59
CA PRO A 138 -3.57 -27.31 21.38
C PRO A 138 -3.52 -28.85 21.47
N SER A 139 -4.42 -29.43 22.29
CA SER A 139 -4.54 -30.88 22.48
C SER A 139 -5.09 -31.66 21.28
N ASP A 140 -5.77 -30.96 20.33
CA ASP A 140 -6.44 -31.62 19.22
C ASP A 140 -5.51 -31.76 18.00
N ASP A 141 -4.63 -30.78 17.80
CA ASP A 141 -3.61 -30.76 16.75
C ASP A 141 -2.45 -29.83 17.18
N GLU A 142 -1.51 -30.41 17.91
CA GLU A 142 -0.36 -29.69 18.47
C GLU A 142 0.58 -29.16 17.37
N GLU A 143 0.77 -29.93 16.28
CA GLU A 143 1.67 -29.54 15.18
C GLU A 143 1.15 -28.30 14.45
N SER A 144 -0.12 -28.32 14.06
CA SER A 144 -0.76 -27.16 13.41
C SER A 144 -0.81 -25.95 14.32
N TYR A 145 -1.11 -26.13 15.62
CA TYR A 145 -1.12 -25.03 16.58
C TYR A 145 0.27 -24.38 16.71
N ASN A 146 1.32 -25.18 16.86
CA ASN A 146 2.69 -24.67 16.98
C ASN A 146 3.18 -23.99 15.70
N SER A 147 2.80 -24.50 14.52
CA SER A 147 3.10 -23.88 13.24
C SER A 147 2.47 -22.49 13.12
N LEU A 148 1.16 -22.38 13.39
CA LEU A 148 0.45 -21.10 13.35
C LEU A 148 0.97 -20.11 14.40
N PHE A 149 1.37 -20.61 15.57
CA PHE A 149 1.98 -19.76 16.60
C PHE A 149 3.34 -19.21 16.16
N ALA A 150 4.17 -20.02 15.49
CA ALA A 150 5.42 -19.56 14.93
C ALA A 150 5.22 -18.50 13.85
N ASP A 151 4.23 -18.69 12.96
CA ASP A 151 3.83 -17.70 11.96
C ASP A 151 3.37 -16.38 12.60
N LEU A 152 2.58 -16.46 13.67
CA LEU A 152 2.16 -15.29 14.42
C LEU A 152 3.34 -14.50 14.99
N VAL A 153 4.32 -15.18 15.59
CA VAL A 153 5.52 -14.54 16.15
C VAL A 153 6.32 -13.85 15.03
N ALA A 154 6.48 -14.50 13.88
CA ALA A 154 7.19 -13.93 12.73
C ALA A 154 6.48 -12.68 12.19
N LEU A 155 5.15 -12.72 12.06
CA LEU A 155 4.36 -11.58 11.60
C LEU A 155 4.37 -10.40 12.60
N GLU A 156 4.33 -10.68 13.90
CA GLU A 156 4.43 -9.62 14.93
C GLU A 156 5.81 -8.94 14.91
N GLN A 157 6.87 -9.69 14.63
CA GLN A 157 8.21 -9.12 14.45
C GLN A 157 8.28 -8.26 13.19
N ALA A 158 7.82 -8.78 12.06
CA ALA A 158 7.77 -8.03 10.81
C ALA A 158 6.95 -6.73 10.94
N ARG A 159 5.84 -6.79 11.67
CA ARG A 159 4.99 -5.63 11.97
C ARG A 159 5.74 -4.55 12.75
N ARG A 160 6.55 -4.94 13.75
CA ARG A 160 7.37 -3.98 14.52
C ARG A 160 8.41 -3.32 13.64
N GLU A 161 9.09 -4.08 12.79
CA GLU A 161 10.10 -3.55 11.87
C GLU A 161 9.50 -2.55 10.87
N LEU A 162 8.31 -2.86 10.32
CA LEU A 162 7.56 -1.96 9.44
C LEU A 162 7.13 -0.67 10.14
N ASN A 163 6.67 -0.79 11.38
CA ASN A 163 6.30 0.37 12.18
C ASN A 163 7.51 1.28 12.45
N ASP A 164 8.64 0.71 12.84
CA ASP A 164 9.89 1.45 13.05
C ASP A 164 10.35 2.15 11.76
N ARG A 165 10.24 1.49 10.62
CA ARG A 165 10.57 2.04 9.31
C ARG A 165 9.62 3.19 8.93
N ALA A 166 8.33 3.04 9.16
CA ALA A 166 7.34 4.07 8.90
C ALA A 166 7.60 5.38 9.68
N PHE A 167 8.17 5.28 10.87
CA PHE A 167 8.49 6.46 11.70
C PHE A 167 9.86 7.08 11.41
N ARG A 168 10.81 6.34 10.84
CA ARG A 168 12.14 6.90 10.51
C ARG A 168 12.08 7.97 9.42
N GLY A 169 11.14 7.86 8.49
CA GLY A 169 10.94 8.83 7.40
C GLY A 169 10.29 10.15 7.82
N VAL A 170 9.93 10.32 9.10
CA VAL A 170 9.21 11.51 9.62
C VAL A 170 10.11 12.41 10.49
N ARG A 171 11.41 12.11 10.61
CA ARG A 171 12.35 12.92 11.40
C ARG A 171 13.13 13.89 10.54
#